data_173f582f32c83d648b0d93fad0e9c007
#
_entry.id   173f582f32c83d648b0d93fad0e9c007
#
_cell.length_a   1.000
_cell.length_b   1.000
_cell.length_c   1.000
_cell.angle_alpha   90.00
_cell.angle_beta   90.00
_cell.angle_gamma   90.00
#
_symmetry.space_group_name_H-M   'P 1'
#
loop_
_entity.id
_entity.type
_entity.pdbx_description
1 polymer ?
#
loop_
_entity_poly.entity_id
_entity_poly.type
_entity_poly.pdbx_seq_one_letter_code
_entity_poly.pdbx_strand_id
1 'polypeptide(L)'
;MLGRKRHLLVDSLGLLLAVFVHSAAIQDRDGAKTLLLKAWCFGWLRVIWADGGYAGQLVEWVRQLKLGRYAKLEIIRKIGPGFTLLPKRWVVERTFAWLSRYRRLARDYEVKTSHSTAFIYVAACRLMSRRLAKSSLV
;
A
#
# COMPACT_ATOMS: atom_id res chain seq x y z
N MET A 1 -16.36 16.26 9.25
CA MET A 1 -15.39 15.30 9.78
C MET A 1 -14.47 14.85 8.65
N LEU A 2 -13.21 15.16 8.76
CA LEU A 2 -12.24 14.72 7.76
C LEU A 2 -12.00 13.22 7.94
N GLY A 3 -12.17 12.46 6.85
CA GLY A 3 -11.90 11.04 6.84
C GLY A 3 -10.42 10.72 7.05
N ARG A 4 -10.07 9.45 6.94
CA ARG A 4 -8.69 8.97 6.98
C ARG A 4 -8.30 8.33 5.66
N LYS A 5 -7.02 8.45 5.33
CA LYS A 5 -6.42 7.78 4.17
C LYS A 5 -5.59 6.60 4.64
N ARG A 6 -5.69 5.51 3.90
CA ARG A 6 -4.90 4.30 4.11
C ARG A 6 -4.00 4.10 2.91
N HIS A 7 -2.70 4.10 3.13
CA HIS A 7 -1.71 3.78 2.10
C HIS A 7 -1.17 2.39 2.37
N LEU A 8 -1.22 1.54 1.36
CA LEU A 8 -0.71 0.18 1.43
C LEU A 8 0.46 0.02 0.48
N LEU A 9 1.52 -0.62 0.94
CA LEU A 9 2.56 -1.18 0.10
C LEU A 9 2.39 -2.69 0.09
N VAL A 10 2.18 -3.26 -1.09
CA VAL A 10 1.95 -4.69 -1.27
C VAL A 10 2.95 -5.27 -2.26
N ASP A 11 3.22 -6.56 -2.15
CA ASP A 11 4.04 -7.27 -3.12
C ASP A 11 3.23 -7.62 -4.39
N SER A 12 3.85 -8.29 -5.34
CA SER A 12 3.21 -8.67 -6.60
C SER A 12 2.03 -9.65 -6.43
N LEU A 13 1.94 -10.32 -5.29
CA LEU A 13 0.84 -11.21 -4.93
C LEU A 13 -0.27 -10.50 -4.15
N GLY A 14 -0.09 -9.23 -3.82
CA GLY A 14 -1.02 -8.44 -3.02
C GLY A 14 -0.86 -8.62 -1.52
N LEU A 15 0.23 -9.23 -1.06
CA LEU A 15 0.52 -9.39 0.36
C LEU A 15 1.09 -8.11 0.95
N LEU A 16 0.60 -7.73 2.13
CA LEU A 16 0.97 -6.47 2.76
C LEU A 16 2.42 -6.46 3.21
N LEU A 17 3.17 -5.44 2.78
CA LEU A 17 4.52 -5.15 3.25
C LEU A 17 4.51 -4.04 4.31
N ALA A 18 3.76 -2.98 4.07
CA ALA A 18 3.64 -1.85 4.99
C ALA A 18 2.31 -1.14 4.84
N VAL A 19 1.87 -0.48 5.89
CA VAL A 19 0.67 0.35 5.88
C VAL A 19 0.90 1.64 6.68
N PHE A 20 0.31 2.71 6.21
CA PHE A 20 0.27 3.99 6.92
C PHE A 20 -1.13 4.59 6.84
N VAL A 21 -1.67 4.93 8.00
CA VAL A 21 -3.00 5.56 8.12
C VAL A 21 -2.81 6.98 8.67
N HIS A 22 -3.40 7.94 7.99
CA HIS A 22 -3.32 9.34 8.40
C HIS A 22 -4.61 10.11 8.10
N SER A 23 -4.71 11.33 8.63
CA SER A 23 -5.82 12.23 8.34
C SER A 23 -5.92 12.54 6.84
N ALA A 24 -7.14 12.61 6.31
CA ALA A 24 -7.38 12.99 4.93
C ALA A 24 -6.92 14.42 4.58
N ALA A 25 -6.62 15.25 5.59
CA ALA A 25 -6.06 16.59 5.40
C ALA A 25 -4.62 16.56 4.84
N ILE A 26 -3.88 15.47 5.05
CA ILE A 26 -2.52 15.31 4.54
C ILE A 26 -2.58 14.85 3.08
N GLN A 27 -1.71 15.41 2.25
CA GLN A 27 -1.63 15.03 0.84
C GLN A 27 -1.09 13.60 0.68
N ASP A 28 -1.54 12.92 -0.38
CA ASP A 28 -1.15 11.53 -0.65
C ASP A 28 0.37 11.36 -0.77
N ARG A 29 1.04 12.31 -1.39
CA ARG A 29 2.50 12.28 -1.54
C ARG A 29 3.23 12.32 -0.20
N ASP A 30 2.72 13.10 0.75
CA ASP A 30 3.33 13.21 2.08
C ASP A 30 3.07 11.95 2.91
N GLY A 31 1.88 11.38 2.82
CA GLY A 31 1.57 10.09 3.43
C GLY A 31 2.42 8.95 2.87
N ALA A 32 2.64 8.97 1.55
CA ALA A 32 3.48 7.99 0.88
C ALA A 32 4.94 8.03 1.34
N LYS A 33 5.49 9.19 1.66
CA LYS A 33 6.86 9.32 2.19
C LYS A 33 7.03 8.51 3.48
N THR A 34 6.10 8.64 4.41
CA THR A 34 6.13 7.87 5.66
C THR A 34 6.02 6.37 5.39
N LEU A 35 5.12 5.96 4.49
CA LEU A 35 4.98 4.57 4.10
C LEU A 35 6.28 4.00 3.51
N LEU A 36 6.91 4.74 2.61
CA LEU A 36 8.14 4.33 1.95
C LEU A 36 9.33 4.26 2.92
N LEU A 37 9.38 5.13 3.93
CA LEU A 37 10.38 5.03 4.99
C LEU A 37 10.22 3.75 5.81
N LYS A 38 8.99 3.29 6.02
CA LYS A 38 8.73 1.98 6.66
C LYS A 38 9.23 0.81 5.80
N ALA A 39 9.30 0.99 4.50
CA ALA A 39 9.78 -0.03 3.56
C ALA A 39 11.32 -0.18 3.55
N TRP A 40 12.05 0.64 4.28
CA TRP A 40 13.52 0.59 4.38
C TRP A 40 14.07 -0.80 4.71
N CYS A 41 13.37 -1.57 5.54
CA CYS A 41 13.78 -2.92 5.93
C CYS A 41 13.70 -3.94 4.76
N PHE A 42 13.05 -3.61 3.66
CA PHE A 42 12.91 -4.48 2.50
C PHE A 42 13.99 -4.18 1.45
N GLY A 43 15.24 -4.48 1.75
CA GLY A 43 16.39 -4.20 0.86
C GLY A 43 16.35 -4.92 -0.49
N TRP A 44 15.41 -5.86 -0.69
CA TRP A 44 15.20 -6.58 -1.94
C TRP A 44 14.23 -5.89 -2.89
N LEU A 45 13.58 -4.80 -2.48
CA LEU A 45 12.69 -4.03 -3.36
C LEU A 45 13.46 -3.43 -4.53
N ARG A 46 12.96 -3.62 -5.74
CA ARG A 46 13.56 -3.12 -6.97
C ARG A 46 12.76 -1.98 -7.58
N VAL A 47 11.46 -2.19 -7.71
CA VAL A 47 10.54 -1.24 -8.33
C VAL A 47 9.29 -1.16 -7.49
N ILE A 48 8.79 0.04 -7.29
CA ILE A 48 7.52 0.32 -6.63
C ILE A 48 6.64 1.01 -7.66
N TRP A 49 5.47 0.43 -7.93
CA TRP A 49 4.49 1.01 -8.84
C TRP A 49 3.43 1.77 -8.05
N ALA A 50 3.11 2.96 -8.49
CA ALA A 50 2.08 3.81 -7.89
C ALA A 50 1.21 4.45 -8.98
N ASP A 51 0.02 4.87 -8.61
CA ASP A 51 -0.88 5.56 -9.54
C ASP A 51 -0.49 7.04 -9.74
N GLY A 52 -1.22 7.74 -10.62
CA GLY A 52 -0.93 9.13 -10.96
C GLY A 52 -1.03 10.12 -9.81
N GLY A 53 -1.73 9.78 -8.71
CA GLY A 53 -1.81 10.61 -7.52
C GLY A 53 -0.48 10.80 -6.80
N TYR A 54 0.47 9.90 -7.05
CA TYR A 54 1.81 9.94 -6.46
C TYR A 54 2.88 10.52 -7.42
N ALA A 55 2.48 10.99 -8.60
CA ALA A 55 3.41 11.56 -9.56
C ALA A 55 4.06 12.85 -9.06
N GLY A 56 5.22 13.19 -9.62
CA GLY A 56 5.95 14.43 -9.37
C GLY A 56 7.16 14.25 -8.45
N GLN A 57 7.32 15.14 -7.48
CA GLN A 57 8.52 15.18 -6.62
C GLN A 57 8.79 13.89 -5.84
N LEU A 58 7.77 13.08 -5.59
CA LEU A 58 7.93 11.81 -4.85
C LEU A 58 8.87 10.84 -5.59
N VAL A 59 8.80 10.81 -6.91
CA VAL A 59 9.67 9.96 -7.75
C VAL A 59 11.14 10.29 -7.52
N GLU A 60 11.48 11.58 -7.55
CA GLU A 60 12.85 12.04 -7.32
C GLU A 60 13.27 11.85 -5.87
N TRP A 61 12.38 12.09 -4.94
CA TRP A 61 12.63 11.86 -3.52
C TRP A 61 12.99 10.39 -3.22
N VAL A 62 12.27 9.44 -3.84
CA VAL A 62 12.59 8.01 -3.73
C VAL A 62 13.96 7.68 -4.32
N ARG A 63 14.29 8.27 -5.45
CA ARG A 63 15.62 8.11 -6.07
C ARG A 63 16.72 8.54 -5.11
N GLN A 64 16.56 9.68 -4.46
CA GLN A 64 17.55 10.24 -3.52
C GLN A 64 17.66 9.40 -2.24
N LEU A 65 16.57 8.79 -1.77
CA LEU A 65 16.57 7.97 -0.56
C LEU A 65 17.38 6.68 -0.69
N LYS A 66 17.58 6.18 -1.92
CA LYS A 66 18.22 4.89 -2.17
C LYS A 66 17.64 3.76 -1.31
N LEU A 67 16.31 3.70 -1.24
CA LEU A 67 15.58 2.61 -0.59
C LEU A 67 15.97 1.27 -1.22
N GLY A 68 16.68 0.43 -0.46
CA GLY A 68 17.36 -0.68 -1.08
C GLY A 68 18.27 -0.16 -2.23
N ARG A 69 19.29 -0.86 -2.61
CA ARG A 69 20.28 -0.37 -3.61
C ARG A 69 19.68 0.14 -4.92
N TYR A 70 18.47 -0.25 -5.29
CA TYR A 70 17.93 -0.04 -6.63
C TYR A 70 16.43 0.24 -6.67
N ALA A 71 15.80 0.56 -5.55
CA ALA A 71 14.38 0.86 -5.57
C ALA A 71 14.12 2.16 -6.34
N LYS A 72 13.19 2.10 -7.28
CA LYS A 72 12.68 3.25 -8.02
C LYS A 72 11.17 3.26 -7.96
N LEU A 73 10.60 4.45 -7.98
CA LEU A 73 9.15 4.65 -8.05
C LEU A 73 8.75 4.88 -9.51
N GLU A 74 7.94 4.01 -10.05
CA GLU A 74 7.34 4.15 -11.37
C GLU A 74 5.86 4.49 -11.26
N ILE A 75 5.45 5.55 -11.95
CA ILE A 75 4.05 5.96 -11.98
C ILE A 75 3.34 5.26 -13.13
N ILE A 76 2.26 4.55 -12.82
CA ILE A 76 1.39 3.95 -13.81
C ILE A 76 0.36 4.99 -14.22
N ARG A 77 0.41 5.42 -15.49
CA ARG A 77 -0.50 6.42 -16.05
C ARG A 77 -1.51 5.78 -16.97
N LYS A 78 -2.74 6.28 -16.92
CA LYS A 78 -3.76 5.93 -17.89
C LYS A 78 -3.39 6.53 -19.24
N ILE A 79 -3.38 5.70 -20.29
CA ILE A 79 -3.12 6.11 -21.66
C ILE A 79 -4.46 6.11 -22.42
N GLY A 80 -4.86 7.27 -22.94
CA GLY A 80 -6.05 7.42 -23.76
C GLY A 80 -7.37 7.59 -23.00
N PRO A 81 -8.47 7.92 -23.72
CA PRO A 81 -9.81 8.07 -23.11
C PRO A 81 -10.45 6.70 -22.83
N GLY A 82 -11.38 6.67 -21.86
CA GLY A 82 -12.15 5.48 -21.54
C GLY A 82 -11.56 4.64 -20.39
N PHE A 83 -12.21 3.51 -20.10
CA PHE A 83 -11.75 2.58 -19.08
C PHE A 83 -10.63 1.70 -19.66
N THR A 84 -9.47 1.72 -19.00
CA THR A 84 -8.34 0.83 -19.30
C THR A 84 -7.91 0.12 -18.03
N LEU A 85 -7.82 -1.21 -18.08
CA LEU A 85 -7.27 -1.99 -16.99
C LEU A 85 -5.75 -1.76 -16.94
N LEU A 86 -5.29 -1.00 -15.94
CA LEU A 86 -3.87 -0.71 -15.77
C LEU A 86 -3.15 -1.91 -15.14
N PRO A 87 -2.04 -2.38 -15.74
CA PRO A 87 -1.24 -3.43 -15.13
C PRO A 87 -0.82 -3.07 -13.70
N LYS A 88 -0.85 -4.04 -12.80
CA LYS A 88 -0.38 -3.95 -11.41
C LYS A 88 -1.20 -3.03 -10.47
N ARG A 89 -2.03 -2.15 -10.99
CA ARG A 89 -2.94 -1.35 -10.15
C ARG A 89 -3.97 -2.21 -9.43
N TRP A 90 -4.53 -3.18 -10.13
CA TRP A 90 -5.52 -4.08 -9.56
C TRP A 90 -5.02 -4.90 -8.37
N VAL A 91 -3.70 -5.06 -8.22
CA VAL A 91 -3.11 -5.84 -7.11
C VAL A 91 -3.41 -5.18 -5.77
N VAL A 92 -3.16 -3.88 -5.65
CA VAL A 92 -3.46 -3.14 -4.41
C VAL A 92 -4.96 -2.99 -4.18
N GLU A 93 -5.73 -2.80 -5.24
CA GLU A 93 -7.20 -2.75 -5.18
C GLU A 93 -7.77 -4.06 -4.65
N ARG A 94 -7.23 -5.19 -5.08
CA ARG A 94 -7.60 -6.51 -4.57
C ARG A 94 -7.28 -6.66 -3.09
N THR A 95 -6.14 -6.16 -2.65
CA THR A 95 -5.75 -6.19 -1.23
C THR A 95 -6.71 -5.35 -0.39
N PHE A 96 -7.09 -4.17 -0.83
CA PHE A 96 -8.13 -3.38 -0.18
C PHE A 96 -9.47 -4.13 -0.09
N ALA A 97 -9.86 -4.82 -1.17
CA ALA A 97 -11.08 -5.63 -1.18
C ALA A 97 -11.01 -6.78 -0.15
N TRP A 98 -9.88 -7.44 -0.01
CA TRP A 98 -9.70 -8.48 1.02
C TRP A 98 -9.81 -7.92 2.43
N LEU A 99 -9.19 -6.76 2.68
CA LEU A 99 -9.24 -6.11 4.00
C LEU A 99 -10.66 -5.65 4.34
N SER A 100 -11.43 -5.18 3.36
CA SER A 100 -12.80 -4.71 3.58
C SER A 100 -13.77 -5.83 3.98
N ARG A 101 -13.42 -7.09 3.75
CA ARG A 101 -14.19 -8.24 4.24
C ARG A 101 -14.15 -8.40 5.76
N TYR A 102 -13.15 -7.83 6.41
CA TYR A 102 -13.11 -7.79 7.87
C TYR A 102 -14.01 -6.67 8.35
N ARG A 103 -15.00 -7.03 9.16
CA ARG A 103 -16.03 -6.09 9.63
C ARG A 103 -15.42 -4.84 10.26
N ARG A 104 -14.37 -5.00 11.04
CA ARG A 104 -13.67 -3.90 11.72
C ARG A 104 -12.97 -2.94 10.75
N LEU A 105 -12.60 -3.40 9.56
CA LEU A 105 -11.90 -2.62 8.55
C LEU A 105 -12.80 -2.11 7.42
N ALA A 106 -14.07 -2.52 7.38
CA ALA A 106 -15.04 -2.05 6.38
C ALA A 106 -15.28 -0.54 6.49
N ARG A 107 -15.15 -0.01 7.71
CA ARG A 107 -15.17 1.42 8.02
C ARG A 107 -14.07 1.72 9.03
N ASP A 108 -13.73 2.99 9.17
CA ASP A 108 -12.77 3.41 10.20
C ASP A 108 -13.49 3.69 11.51
N TYR A 109 -13.48 2.70 12.39
CA TYR A 109 -14.08 2.79 13.72
C TYR A 109 -13.10 3.25 14.80
N GLU A 110 -11.82 3.35 14.47
CA GLU A 110 -10.78 3.57 15.47
C GLU A 110 -10.58 5.05 15.77
N VAL A 111 -10.41 5.39 17.04
CA VAL A 111 -10.13 6.75 17.47
C VAL A 111 -8.72 7.17 17.04
N LYS A 112 -7.74 6.30 17.22
CA LYS A 112 -6.35 6.56 16.88
C LYS A 112 -5.95 5.88 15.57
N THR A 113 -5.14 6.56 14.76
CA THR A 113 -4.58 6.00 13.52
C THR A 113 -3.69 4.79 13.79
N SER A 114 -2.99 4.76 14.93
CA SER A 114 -2.16 3.63 15.34
C SER A 114 -2.99 2.36 15.57
N HIS A 115 -4.19 2.47 16.11
CA HIS A 115 -5.09 1.35 16.28
C HIS A 115 -5.61 0.83 14.94
N SER A 116 -5.99 1.72 14.03
CA SER A 116 -6.39 1.37 12.66
C SER A 116 -5.26 0.62 11.95
N THR A 117 -4.03 1.11 12.06
CA THR A 117 -2.83 0.47 11.51
C THR A 117 -2.64 -0.93 12.09
N ALA A 118 -2.75 -1.09 13.40
CA ALA A 118 -2.60 -2.38 14.08
C ALA A 118 -3.64 -3.40 13.60
N PHE A 119 -4.90 -3.02 13.46
CA PHE A 119 -5.95 -3.92 12.94
C PHE A 119 -5.70 -4.35 11.50
N ILE A 120 -5.16 -3.47 10.66
CA ILE A 120 -4.79 -3.82 9.29
C ILE A 120 -3.66 -4.86 9.29
N TYR A 121 -2.65 -4.70 10.12
CA TYR A 121 -1.59 -5.71 10.26
C TYR A 121 -2.10 -7.05 10.77
N VAL A 122 -2.99 -7.06 11.75
CA VAL A 122 -3.60 -8.29 12.27
C VAL A 122 -4.38 -9.01 11.16
N ALA A 123 -5.19 -8.28 10.40
CA ALA A 123 -5.92 -8.84 9.27
C ALA A 123 -5.00 -9.40 8.19
N ALA A 124 -3.92 -8.68 7.88
CA ALA A 124 -2.91 -9.11 6.91
C ALA A 124 -2.18 -10.38 7.38
N CYS A 125 -1.81 -10.46 8.66
CA CYS A 125 -1.20 -11.66 9.25
C CYS A 125 -2.12 -12.87 9.13
N ARG A 126 -3.41 -12.72 9.42
CA ARG A 126 -4.39 -13.78 9.27
C ARG A 126 -4.49 -14.27 7.81
N LEU A 127 -4.55 -13.32 6.87
CA LEU A 127 -4.65 -13.63 5.45
C LEU A 127 -3.41 -14.39 4.96
N MET A 128 -2.22 -13.92 5.34
CA MET A 128 -0.95 -14.56 4.97
C MET A 128 -0.81 -15.95 5.61
N SER A 129 -1.16 -16.11 6.87
CA SER A 129 -1.13 -17.38 7.58
C SER A 129 -2.04 -18.42 6.91
N ARG A 130 -3.24 -18.02 6.49
CA ARG A 130 -4.16 -18.89 5.77
C ARG A 130 -3.59 -19.33 4.41
N ARG A 131 -2.88 -18.45 3.71
CA ARG A 131 -2.23 -18.80 2.45
C ARG A 131 -1.09 -19.77 2.63
N LEU A 132 -0.25 -19.55 3.65
CA LEU A 132 0.83 -20.49 3.99
C LEU A 132 0.28 -21.87 4.35
N ALA A 133 -0.78 -21.92 5.16
CA ALA A 133 -1.41 -23.19 5.51
C ALA A 133 -1.93 -23.95 4.28
N LYS A 134 -2.52 -23.23 3.32
CA LYS A 134 -2.98 -23.85 2.07
C LYS A 134 -1.83 -24.34 1.19
N SER A 135 -0.73 -23.60 1.13
CA SER A 135 0.43 -24.00 0.32
C SER A 135 1.18 -25.20 0.90
N SER A 136 1.16 -25.39 2.23
CA SER A 136 1.80 -26.53 2.90
C SER A 136 1.00 -27.83 2.82
N LEU A 137 -0.26 -27.79 2.38
CA LEU A 137 -1.14 -28.95 2.24
C LEU A 137 -1.08 -29.59 0.82
N VAL A 138 -0.27 -29.05 -0.05
CA VAL A 138 -0.11 -29.53 -1.43
C VAL A 138 1.10 -30.44 -1.56
#